data_b80fb5ed57a0eecbfe992e14a2f0aea0
#
_entry.id   b80fb5ed57a0eecbfe992e14a2f0aea0
#
_cell.length_a   1.000
_cell.length_b   1.000
_cell.length_c   1.000
_cell.angle_alpha   90.00
_cell.angle_beta   90.00
_cell.angle_gamma   90.00
#
_symmetry.space_group_name_H-M   'P 1'
#
loop_
_entity.id
_entity.type
_entity.pdbx_description
1 polymer ?
#
loop_
_entity_poly.entity_id
_entity_poly.type
_entity_poly.pdbx_seq_one_letter_code
_entity_poly.pdbx_strand_id
1 'polypeptide(L)'
;AEIQEDGHEVVTTVLADDLTESQALKLEAELIAAFGTVATGGILTNAVLPSGLILKSKKGVAVPQGAVEKAQVALALLKSAVLELAQANPAGVTNSDVAKTWGLQSDYLGGSKDYLSWSLLGLLMREGKMVRGESRKHKATVK
;
A
#
# COMPACT_ATOMS: atom_id res chain seq x y z
N ALA A 1 18.90 -17.88 -11.55
CA ALA A 1 19.23 -19.04 -12.39
C ALA A 1 18.53 -20.31 -11.85
N GLU A 2 18.71 -20.70 -10.60
CA GLU A 2 18.14 -21.94 -10.03
C GLU A 2 16.59 -22.01 -10.12
N ILE A 3 15.88 -20.90 -9.88
CA ILE A 3 14.41 -20.86 -9.92
C ILE A 3 13.86 -21.16 -11.31
N GLN A 4 14.54 -20.74 -12.37
CA GLN A 4 14.12 -21.01 -13.76
C GLN A 4 14.46 -22.45 -14.20
N GLU A 5 15.48 -23.06 -13.62
CA GLU A 5 15.85 -24.45 -13.90
C GLU A 5 14.82 -25.43 -13.32
N ASP A 6 14.13 -25.05 -12.23
CA ASP A 6 13.07 -25.85 -11.60
C ASP A 6 11.69 -25.66 -12.26
N GLY A 7 11.60 -24.93 -13.38
CA GLY A 7 10.36 -24.73 -14.13
C GLY A 7 9.38 -23.75 -13.49
N HIS A 8 9.85 -22.94 -12.53
CA HIS A 8 9.04 -21.88 -11.93
C HIS A 8 9.12 -20.58 -12.76
N GLU A 9 7.99 -19.90 -12.87
CA GLU A 9 7.90 -18.60 -13.51
C GLU A 9 8.28 -17.50 -12.51
N VAL A 10 9.20 -16.59 -12.92
CA VAL A 10 9.55 -15.42 -12.11
C VAL A 10 8.58 -14.29 -12.44
N VAL A 11 7.75 -13.94 -11.48
CA VAL A 11 6.84 -12.80 -11.56
C VAL A 11 7.50 -11.59 -10.92
N THR A 12 7.61 -10.48 -11.68
CA THR A 12 8.14 -9.22 -11.20
C THR A 12 7.00 -8.23 -10.99
N THR A 13 6.91 -7.66 -9.79
CA THR A 13 5.94 -6.63 -9.46
C THR A 13 6.67 -5.38 -9.00
N VAL A 14 6.40 -4.23 -9.63
CA VAL A 14 6.90 -2.93 -9.20
C VAL A 14 5.98 -2.41 -8.10
N LEU A 15 6.50 -2.30 -6.88
CA LEU A 15 5.74 -1.82 -5.71
C LEU A 15 5.77 -0.30 -5.58
N ALA A 16 6.84 0.35 -6.05
CA ALA A 16 7.01 1.79 -6.05
C ALA A 16 8.01 2.20 -7.14
N ASP A 17 7.81 3.38 -7.72
CA ASP A 17 8.68 4.00 -8.71
C ASP A 17 9.10 5.41 -8.26
N ASP A 18 9.98 6.05 -9.02
CA ASP A 18 10.47 7.43 -8.76
C ASP A 18 11.04 7.64 -7.34
N LEU A 19 11.62 6.60 -6.75
CA LEU A 19 12.24 6.68 -5.43
C LEU A 19 13.69 7.16 -5.53
N THR A 20 14.11 8.00 -4.59
CA THR A 20 15.55 8.22 -4.35
C THR A 20 16.17 6.96 -3.76
N GLU A 21 17.49 6.81 -3.88
CA GLU A 21 18.21 5.66 -3.32
C GLU A 21 17.90 5.46 -1.83
N SER A 22 17.90 6.54 -1.04
CA SER A 22 17.58 6.46 0.39
C SER A 22 16.15 6.02 0.66
N GLN A 23 15.19 6.42 -0.18
CA GLN A 23 13.79 5.98 -0.08
C GLN A 23 13.65 4.52 -0.49
N ALA A 24 14.35 4.08 -1.53
CA ALA A 24 14.34 2.69 -1.98
C ALA A 24 14.93 1.75 -0.91
N LEU A 25 16.09 2.08 -0.34
CA LEU A 25 16.71 1.34 0.75
C LEU A 25 15.84 1.28 2.01
N LYS A 26 15.16 2.37 2.33
CA LYS A 26 14.21 2.40 3.44
C LYS A 26 13.02 1.49 3.20
N LEU A 27 12.43 1.55 2.01
CA LEU A 27 11.30 0.70 1.62
C LEU A 27 11.71 -0.77 1.60
N GLU A 28 12.90 -1.10 1.06
CA GLU A 28 13.45 -2.45 1.09
C GLU A 28 13.59 -2.96 2.53
N ALA A 29 14.17 -2.15 3.42
CA ALA A 29 14.32 -2.50 4.83
C ALA A 29 12.95 -2.75 5.51
N GLU A 30 11.94 -1.92 5.22
CA GLU A 30 10.58 -2.06 5.72
C GLU A 30 9.91 -3.34 5.20
N LEU A 31 10.09 -3.67 3.92
CA LEU A 31 9.58 -4.90 3.31
C LEU A 31 10.24 -6.15 3.91
N ILE A 32 11.57 -6.14 4.06
CA ILE A 32 12.30 -7.25 4.69
C ILE A 32 11.83 -7.46 6.14
N ALA A 33 11.62 -6.37 6.89
CA ALA A 33 11.10 -6.47 8.26
C ALA A 33 9.67 -7.00 8.30
N ALA A 34 8.82 -6.65 7.33
CA ALA A 34 7.43 -7.07 7.25
C ALA A 34 7.26 -8.53 6.88
N PHE A 35 7.99 -9.00 5.87
CA PHE A 35 7.87 -10.37 5.35
C PHE A 35 8.83 -11.36 6.02
N GLY A 36 9.87 -10.85 6.65
CA GLY A 36 10.93 -11.66 7.25
C GLY A 36 11.81 -12.37 6.23
N THR A 37 13.02 -12.70 6.61
CA THR A 37 13.90 -13.54 5.79
C THR A 37 13.71 -15.01 6.13
N VAL A 38 14.14 -15.90 5.25
CA VAL A 38 14.14 -17.36 5.52
C VAL A 38 14.88 -17.67 6.84
N ALA A 39 15.94 -16.94 7.15
CA ALA A 39 16.69 -17.09 8.40
C ALA A 39 15.88 -16.74 9.66
N THR A 40 14.84 -15.93 9.54
CA THR A 40 13.93 -15.53 10.64
C THR A 40 12.56 -16.20 10.56
N GLY A 41 12.40 -17.21 9.72
CA GLY A 41 11.14 -17.91 9.53
C GLY A 41 10.16 -17.20 8.57
N GLY A 42 10.62 -16.19 7.84
CA GLY A 42 9.88 -15.49 6.80
C GLY A 42 10.09 -16.09 5.40
N ILE A 43 9.69 -15.35 4.37
CA ILE A 43 9.68 -15.83 2.98
C ILE A 43 10.75 -15.20 2.09
N LEU A 44 11.44 -14.16 2.55
CA LEU A 44 12.44 -13.45 1.74
C LEU A 44 13.81 -14.12 1.81
N THR A 45 14.51 -14.18 0.70
CA THR A 45 15.86 -14.76 0.58
C THR A 45 17.00 -13.78 0.87
N ASN A 46 16.66 -12.55 1.31
CA ASN A 46 17.65 -11.52 1.64
C ASN A 46 18.60 -11.99 2.74
N ALA A 47 19.89 -11.81 2.53
CA ALA A 47 20.94 -12.24 3.46
C ALA A 47 21.16 -11.25 4.62
N VAL A 48 20.73 -10.00 4.49
CA VAL A 48 20.96 -8.94 5.47
C VAL A 48 19.63 -8.50 6.07
N LEU A 49 19.54 -8.56 7.41
CA LEU A 49 18.44 -7.97 8.15
C LEU A 49 18.71 -6.47 8.34
N PRO A 50 17.79 -5.58 7.92
CA PRO A 50 17.95 -4.17 8.19
C PRO A 50 17.93 -3.92 9.71
N SER A 51 18.78 -3.03 10.20
CA SER A 51 18.70 -2.51 11.56
C SER A 51 17.41 -1.70 11.68
N GLY A 52 16.40 -2.32 12.31
CA GLY A 52 15.01 -1.87 12.23
C GLY A 52 14.79 -0.41 12.63
N LEU A 53 13.82 0.20 12.00
CA LEU A 53 13.20 1.43 12.47
C LEU A 53 12.56 1.14 13.84
N ILE A 54 13.19 1.59 14.91
CA ILE A 54 12.59 1.58 16.24
C ILE A 54 11.54 2.68 16.27
N LEU A 55 10.32 2.34 15.93
CA LEU A 55 9.19 3.22 16.12
C LEU A 55 8.86 3.25 17.61
N LYS A 56 9.01 4.43 18.22
CA LYS A 56 8.56 4.64 19.60
C LYS A 56 7.04 4.47 19.62
N SER A 57 6.56 3.40 20.26
CA SER A 57 5.13 3.24 20.50
C SER A 57 4.62 4.38 21.37
N LYS A 58 3.39 4.81 21.13
CA LYS A 58 2.69 5.68 22.09
C LYS A 58 2.59 4.95 23.43
N LYS A 59 2.80 5.67 24.53
CA LYS A 59 2.76 5.12 25.89
C LYS A 59 1.49 4.26 26.08
N GLY A 60 1.67 2.98 26.39
CA GLY A 60 0.58 2.03 26.64
C GLY A 60 0.11 1.19 25.44
N VAL A 61 0.67 1.39 24.24
CA VAL A 61 0.35 0.53 23.08
C VAL A 61 1.54 -0.34 22.75
N ALA A 62 1.35 -1.66 22.82
CA ALA A 62 2.34 -2.62 22.36
C ALA A 62 2.21 -2.76 20.83
N VAL A 63 3.32 -2.53 20.11
CA VAL A 63 3.37 -2.69 18.66
C VAL A 63 4.12 -3.99 18.34
N PRO A 64 3.46 -5.00 17.75
CA PRO A 64 4.13 -6.21 17.31
C PRO A 64 5.21 -5.90 16.28
N GLN A 65 6.26 -6.69 16.27
CA GLN A 65 7.34 -6.58 15.27
C GLN A 65 6.77 -6.74 13.85
N GLY A 66 7.17 -5.87 12.93
CA GLY A 66 6.73 -5.88 11.54
C GLY A 66 5.28 -5.40 11.31
N ALA A 67 4.53 -5.04 12.34
CA ALA A 67 3.14 -4.62 12.18
C ALA A 67 3.00 -3.27 11.46
N VAL A 68 3.92 -2.35 11.72
CA VAL A 68 3.92 -1.02 11.08
C VAL A 68 4.21 -1.15 9.59
N GLU A 69 5.22 -1.91 9.25
CA GLU A 69 5.66 -2.18 7.89
C GLU A 69 4.53 -2.83 7.09
N LYS A 70 3.92 -3.87 7.64
CA LYS A 70 2.74 -4.51 7.02
C LYS A 70 1.62 -3.51 6.75
N ALA A 71 1.32 -2.63 7.70
CA ALA A 71 0.29 -1.62 7.55
C ALA A 71 0.65 -0.59 6.47
N GLN A 72 1.92 -0.17 6.40
CA GLN A 72 2.38 0.78 5.38
C GLN A 72 2.37 0.17 3.97
N VAL A 73 2.83 -1.06 3.82
CA VAL A 73 2.75 -1.80 2.55
C VAL A 73 1.29 -1.98 2.11
N ALA A 74 0.41 -2.41 3.01
CA ALA A 74 -1.00 -2.57 2.71
C ALA A 74 -1.66 -1.24 2.28
N LEU A 75 -1.31 -0.13 2.95
CA LEU A 75 -1.79 1.20 2.59
C LEU A 75 -1.27 1.63 1.21
N ALA A 76 0.00 1.35 0.89
CA ALA A 76 0.58 1.65 -0.42
C ALA A 76 -0.13 0.88 -1.53
N LEU A 77 -0.36 -0.42 -1.35
CA LEU A 77 -1.09 -1.26 -2.31
C LEU A 77 -2.54 -0.80 -2.50
N LEU A 78 -3.24 -0.45 -1.43
CA LEU A 78 -4.60 0.09 -1.52
C LEU A 78 -4.64 1.42 -2.28
N LYS A 79 -3.69 2.31 -2.04
CA LYS A 79 -3.58 3.57 -2.79
C LYS A 79 -3.31 3.34 -4.27
N SER A 80 -2.42 2.41 -4.62
CA SER A 80 -2.13 2.03 -6.01
C SER A 80 -3.39 1.53 -6.70
N ALA A 81 -4.08 0.56 -6.11
CA ALA A 81 -5.31 0.00 -6.67
C ALA A 81 -6.40 1.06 -6.90
N VAL A 82 -6.57 2.01 -5.97
CA VAL A 82 -7.53 3.12 -6.14
C VAL A 82 -7.12 4.05 -7.28
N LEU A 83 -5.82 4.32 -7.42
CA LEU A 83 -5.30 5.15 -8.51
C LEU A 83 -5.49 4.48 -9.88
N GLU A 84 -5.21 3.19 -9.98
CA GLU A 84 -5.44 2.39 -11.19
C GLU A 84 -6.93 2.38 -11.60
N LEU A 85 -7.84 2.23 -10.61
CA LEU A 85 -9.27 2.34 -10.87
C LEU A 85 -9.64 3.71 -11.43
N ALA A 86 -9.09 4.78 -10.87
CA ALA A 86 -9.33 6.14 -11.34
C ALA A 86 -8.74 6.40 -12.74
N GLN A 87 -7.58 5.84 -13.05
CA GLN A 87 -6.94 5.91 -14.37
C GLN A 87 -7.77 5.18 -15.43
N ALA A 88 -8.32 4.01 -15.09
CA ALA A 88 -9.23 3.25 -15.97
C ALA A 88 -10.59 3.94 -16.18
N ASN A 89 -10.92 4.92 -15.33
CA ASN A 89 -12.19 5.66 -15.38
C ASN A 89 -11.98 7.18 -15.51
N PRO A 90 -11.63 7.70 -16.69
CA PRO A 90 -11.33 9.14 -16.90
C PRO A 90 -12.50 10.08 -16.54
N ALA A 91 -13.74 9.59 -16.56
CA ALA A 91 -14.92 10.32 -16.09
C ALA A 91 -14.88 10.57 -14.57
N GLY A 92 -13.99 9.91 -13.85
CA GLY A 92 -13.81 9.96 -12.41
C GLY A 92 -14.64 8.92 -11.66
N VAL A 93 -14.18 8.55 -10.47
CA VAL A 93 -14.78 7.58 -9.55
C VAL A 93 -15.31 8.27 -8.30
N THR A 94 -16.44 7.81 -7.79
CA THR A 94 -16.97 8.27 -6.50
C THR A 94 -16.39 7.46 -5.36
N ASN A 95 -16.54 7.94 -4.13
CA ASN A 95 -16.17 7.18 -2.93
C ASN A 95 -16.89 5.82 -2.87
N SER A 96 -18.18 5.80 -3.24
CA SER A 96 -18.97 4.57 -3.23
C SER A 96 -18.52 3.58 -4.31
N ASP A 97 -18.06 4.06 -5.48
CA ASP A 97 -17.51 3.19 -6.53
C ASP A 97 -16.26 2.48 -6.01
N VAL A 98 -15.33 3.22 -5.41
CA VAL A 98 -14.11 2.64 -4.81
C VAL A 98 -14.46 1.62 -3.73
N ALA A 99 -15.35 1.99 -2.80
CA ALA A 99 -15.73 1.11 -1.70
C ALA A 99 -16.34 -0.20 -2.18
N LYS A 100 -17.26 -0.13 -3.15
CA LYS A 100 -17.96 -1.31 -3.69
C LYS A 100 -17.05 -2.17 -4.55
N THR A 101 -16.28 -1.57 -5.46
CA THR A 101 -15.42 -2.30 -6.39
C THR A 101 -14.36 -3.11 -5.66
N TRP A 102 -13.79 -2.57 -4.60
CA TRP A 102 -12.71 -3.22 -3.84
C TRP A 102 -13.21 -3.93 -2.57
N GLY A 103 -14.50 -3.99 -2.31
CA GLY A 103 -15.04 -4.60 -1.10
C GLY A 103 -14.59 -3.90 0.20
N LEU A 104 -14.32 -2.60 0.15
CA LEU A 104 -13.83 -1.81 1.29
C LEU A 104 -14.96 -1.22 2.14
N GLN A 105 -16.17 -1.68 1.97
CA GLN A 105 -17.30 -1.26 2.78
C GLN A 105 -17.20 -1.85 4.18
N SER A 106 -17.49 -1.03 5.19
CA SER A 106 -17.58 -1.49 6.58
C SER A 106 -19.04 -1.61 7.02
N ASP A 107 -19.36 -2.68 7.72
CA ASP A 107 -20.70 -2.90 8.32
C ASP A 107 -20.83 -2.21 9.67
N TYR A 108 -20.42 -0.95 9.75
CA TYR A 108 -20.47 -0.19 10.98
C TYR A 108 -21.89 0.29 11.26
N LEU A 109 -22.47 -0.12 12.38
CA LEU A 109 -23.79 0.34 12.84
C LEU A 109 -23.77 1.86 13.06
N GLY A 110 -24.57 2.59 12.28
CA GLY A 110 -24.76 4.04 12.42
C GLY A 110 -23.72 4.93 11.73
N GLY A 111 -22.73 4.38 11.00
CA GLY A 111 -21.73 5.14 10.26
C GLY A 111 -21.84 5.00 8.75
N SER A 112 -21.03 5.78 8.03
CA SER A 112 -20.84 5.59 6.58
C SER A 112 -20.08 4.30 6.34
N LYS A 113 -20.58 3.46 5.46
CA LYS A 113 -19.95 2.20 5.07
C LYS A 113 -18.66 2.39 4.24
N ASP A 114 -18.34 3.61 3.86
CA ASP A 114 -17.30 3.96 2.88
C ASP A 114 -16.13 4.76 3.50
N TYR A 115 -15.88 4.61 4.80
CA TYR A 115 -14.84 5.40 5.50
C TYR A 115 -13.43 5.14 4.98
N LEU A 116 -13.07 3.88 4.75
CA LEU A 116 -11.73 3.52 4.31
C LEU A 116 -11.42 4.08 2.91
N SER A 117 -12.34 3.90 1.97
CA SER A 117 -12.20 4.45 0.61
C SER A 117 -12.15 5.99 0.62
N TRP A 118 -12.95 6.63 1.47
CA TRP A 118 -12.91 8.08 1.64
C TRP A 118 -11.55 8.56 2.15
N SER A 119 -10.97 7.86 3.10
CA SER A 119 -9.62 8.16 3.64
C SER A 119 -8.53 7.98 2.58
N LEU A 120 -8.59 6.90 1.78
CA LEU A 120 -7.66 6.64 0.68
C LEU A 120 -7.69 7.73 -0.39
N LEU A 121 -8.90 8.14 -0.82
CA LEU A 121 -9.08 9.25 -1.75
C LEU A 121 -8.51 10.56 -1.19
N GLY A 122 -8.73 10.82 0.10
CA GLY A 122 -8.18 11.99 0.80
C GLY A 122 -6.66 11.99 0.85
N LEU A 123 -6.04 10.82 1.05
CA LEU A 123 -4.59 10.67 1.00
C LEU A 123 -4.03 10.94 -0.40
N LEU A 124 -4.62 10.34 -1.43
CA LEU A 124 -4.20 10.51 -2.82
C LEU A 124 -4.35 11.96 -3.31
N MET A 125 -5.39 12.67 -2.86
CA MET A 125 -5.54 14.10 -3.14
C MET A 125 -4.45 14.93 -2.46
N ARG A 126 -4.10 14.64 -1.21
CA ARG A 126 -3.00 15.33 -0.50
C ARG A 126 -1.63 15.06 -1.13
N GLU A 127 -1.44 13.89 -1.72
CA GLU A 127 -0.23 13.52 -2.47
C GLU A 127 -0.22 14.11 -3.89
N GLY A 128 -1.25 14.83 -4.30
CA GLY A 128 -1.37 15.41 -5.64
C GLY A 128 -1.59 14.37 -6.76
N LYS A 129 -1.86 13.11 -6.41
CA LYS A 129 -2.10 12.02 -7.36
C LYS A 129 -3.52 11.98 -7.88
N MET A 130 -4.43 12.61 -7.17
CA MET A 130 -5.84 12.73 -7.57
C MET A 130 -6.37 14.14 -7.32
N VAL A 131 -7.40 14.51 -8.08
CA VAL A 131 -8.13 15.77 -7.90
C VAL A 131 -9.62 15.49 -7.78
N ARG A 132 -10.33 16.33 -7.02
CA ARG A 132 -11.77 16.28 -6.92
C ARG A 132 -12.37 17.06 -8.10
N GLY A 133 -13.17 16.40 -8.91
CA GLY A 133 -13.93 16.98 -9.99
C GLY A 133 -15.38 17.30 -9.56
N GLU A 134 -16.22 17.52 -10.54
CA GLU A 134 -17.66 17.75 -10.36
C GLU A 134 -18.37 16.49 -9.85
N SER A 135 -19.56 16.67 -9.29
CA SER A 135 -20.43 15.57 -8.84
C SER A 135 -19.78 14.60 -7.84
N ARG A 136 -18.87 15.11 -6.99
CA ARG A 136 -18.12 14.33 -5.99
C ARG A 136 -17.25 13.22 -6.59
N LYS A 137 -16.92 13.28 -7.87
CA LYS A 137 -16.01 12.35 -8.53
C LYS A 137 -14.56 12.74 -8.29
N HIS A 138 -13.69 11.75 -8.24
CA HIS A 138 -12.25 11.92 -8.10
C HIS A 138 -11.58 11.38 -9.36
N LYS A 139 -10.61 12.12 -9.91
CA LYS A 139 -9.88 11.78 -11.13
C LYS A 139 -8.39 11.66 -10.81
N ALA A 140 -7.72 10.72 -11.46
CA ALA A 140 -6.28 10.67 -11.44
C ALA A 140 -5.68 11.92 -12.09
N THR A 141 -4.61 12.45 -11.48
CA THR A 141 -3.84 13.53 -12.09
C THR A 141 -2.98 12.94 -13.18
N VAL A 142 -3.16 13.41 -14.42
CA VAL A 142 -2.28 13.05 -15.54
C VAL A 142 -0.96 13.80 -15.32
N LYS A 143 0.13 13.08 -15.19
CA LYS A 143 1.48 13.65 -15.26
C LYS A 143 1.92 13.75 -16.70
#